data_34b9306160169a1ea4be3762323917ff
#
_entry.id   34b9306160169a1ea4be3762323917ff
#
_cell.length_a   1.000
_cell.length_b   1.000
_cell.length_c   1.000
_cell.angle_alpha   90.00
_cell.angle_beta   90.00
_cell.angle_gamma   90.00
#
_symmetry.space_group_name_H-M   'P 1'
#
loop_
_entity.id
_entity.type
_entity.pdbx_description
1 polymer ?
#
loop_
_entity_poly.entity_id
_entity_poly.type
_entity_poly.pdbx_seq_one_letter_code
_entity_poly.pdbx_strand_id
1 'polypeptide(L)'
;MRWMILLLILLLPSFAHAGCDDQPSNEVDWTNCNFVENLDLIGVGMANAKMSGVNLSLANLEKSQLNNSDLSIGNFIFANFSNSNLYSSNLQGANCNNANFENANLAKVNFEGANLFTSSFKGANLYEANL
;
A
#
# COMPACT_ATOMS: atom_id res chain seq x y z
N MET A 1 -1.87 -20.54 3.50
CA MET A 1 -1.22 -19.29 3.08
C MET A 1 -1.50 -18.11 4.01
N ARG A 2 -2.69 -17.97 4.59
CA ARG A 2 -2.96 -16.92 5.61
C ARG A 2 -2.05 -17.02 6.86
N TRP A 3 -1.54 -18.20 7.15
CA TRP A 3 -0.68 -18.47 8.33
C TRP A 3 0.77 -18.01 8.18
N MET A 4 1.28 -17.84 6.95
CA MET A 4 2.67 -17.36 6.73
C MET A 4 2.82 -15.87 7.06
N ILE A 5 1.77 -15.06 6.87
CA ILE A 5 1.78 -13.64 7.24
C ILE A 5 1.92 -13.49 8.77
N LEU A 6 1.24 -14.35 9.53
CA LEU A 6 1.32 -14.37 11.00
C LEU A 6 2.74 -14.72 11.52
N LEU A 7 3.46 -15.61 10.83
CA LEU A 7 4.79 -16.04 11.27
C LEU A 7 5.87 -15.01 10.94
N LEU A 8 5.74 -14.27 9.85
CA LEU A 8 6.72 -13.26 9.43
C LEU A 8 6.70 -12.04 10.35
N ILE A 9 5.52 -11.61 10.78
CA ILE A 9 5.36 -10.44 11.66
C ILE A 9 5.91 -10.74 13.06
N LEU A 10 5.85 -11.99 13.52
CA LEU A 10 6.37 -12.41 14.83
C LEU A 10 7.92 -12.51 14.90
N LEU A 11 8.61 -12.50 13.75
CA LEU A 11 10.08 -12.63 13.67
C LEU A 11 10.80 -11.31 13.41
N LEU A 12 10.07 -10.19 13.21
CA LEU A 12 10.71 -8.89 13.07
C LEU A 12 11.17 -8.37 14.43
N PRO A 13 12.43 -7.92 14.55
CA PRO A 13 12.85 -7.26 15.78
C PRO A 13 11.97 -6.04 16.01
N SER A 14 11.46 -5.90 17.21
CA SER A 14 10.60 -4.80 17.64
C SER A 14 11.32 -3.45 17.45
N PHE A 15 11.22 -2.85 16.27
CA PHE A 15 11.50 -1.44 16.14
C PHE A 15 10.28 -0.69 16.67
N ALA A 16 10.49 0.07 17.71
CA ALA A 16 9.52 0.75 18.53
C ALA A 16 8.68 1.79 17.75
N HIS A 17 7.78 1.32 16.86
CA HIS A 17 6.66 2.09 16.35
C HIS A 17 5.40 1.36 16.78
N ALA A 18 4.58 2.04 17.55
CA ALA A 18 3.26 1.52 17.91
C ALA A 18 2.51 1.16 16.62
N GLY A 19 2.06 -0.10 16.50
CA GLY A 19 1.23 -0.55 15.38
C GLY A 19 1.93 -1.40 14.30
N CYS A 20 3.27 -1.39 14.19
CA CYS A 20 3.94 -2.18 13.14
C CYS A 20 3.81 -3.71 13.30
N ASP A 21 3.49 -4.18 14.49
CA ASP A 21 3.22 -5.60 14.77
C ASP A 21 1.73 -5.95 14.62
N ASP A 22 0.87 -4.95 14.34
CA ASP A 22 -0.54 -5.17 14.17
C ASP A 22 -0.83 -5.96 12.89
N GLN A 23 -1.81 -6.85 12.96
CA GLN A 23 -2.28 -7.56 11.78
C GLN A 23 -2.92 -6.59 10.79
N PRO A 24 -2.74 -6.84 9.47
CA PRO A 24 -3.43 -6.03 8.47
C PRO A 24 -4.95 -6.10 8.69
N SER A 25 -5.56 -4.94 8.89
CA SER A 25 -6.99 -4.80 9.12
C SER A 25 -7.46 -3.41 8.71
N ASN A 26 -8.79 -3.22 8.64
CA ASN A 26 -9.33 -1.88 8.45
C ASN A 26 -8.90 -0.97 9.62
N GLU A 27 -8.56 0.29 9.28
CA GLU A 27 -8.09 1.30 10.23
C GLU A 27 -6.74 0.98 10.91
N VAL A 28 -6.00 -0.04 10.44
CA VAL A 28 -4.67 -0.34 10.97
C VAL A 28 -3.76 0.90 10.91
N ASP A 29 -2.93 1.08 11.92
CA ASP A 29 -1.95 2.17 11.95
C ASP A 29 -0.53 1.62 11.77
N TRP A 30 -0.02 1.74 10.54
CA TRP A 30 1.33 1.37 10.15
C TRP A 30 2.18 2.60 9.77
N THR A 31 1.86 3.74 10.36
CA THR A 31 2.58 4.99 10.10
C THR A 31 4.08 4.82 10.36
N ASN A 32 4.91 5.16 9.36
CA ASN A 32 6.37 5.01 9.36
C ASN A 32 6.90 3.59 9.64
N CYS A 33 6.06 2.56 9.51
CA CYS A 33 6.52 1.17 9.62
C CYS A 33 7.44 0.81 8.45
N ASN A 34 8.47 0.03 8.74
CA ASN A 34 9.43 -0.44 7.74
C ASN A 34 9.37 -1.96 7.63
N PHE A 35 8.70 -2.43 6.60
CA PHE A 35 8.61 -3.85 6.28
C PHE A 35 9.71 -4.19 5.26
N VAL A 36 10.81 -4.77 5.73
CA VAL A 36 12.03 -5.05 4.92
C VAL A 36 11.94 -6.29 4.05
N GLU A 37 10.83 -7.01 4.10
CA GLU A 37 10.62 -8.24 3.35
C GLU A 37 9.45 -8.08 2.37
N ASN A 38 9.41 -8.94 1.34
CA ASN A 38 8.33 -9.00 0.37
C ASN A 38 7.03 -9.44 1.06
N LEU A 39 6.27 -8.48 1.58
CA LEU A 39 5.04 -8.77 2.31
C LEU A 39 3.95 -9.23 1.35
N ASP A 40 3.32 -10.38 1.64
CA ASP A 40 2.17 -10.85 0.89
C ASP A 40 0.87 -10.37 1.56
N LEU A 41 0.24 -9.38 0.92
CA LEU A 41 -0.99 -8.73 1.38
C LEU A 41 -2.13 -8.92 0.36
N ILE A 42 -2.12 -10.03 -0.40
CA ILE A 42 -3.14 -10.32 -1.40
C ILE A 42 -4.54 -10.33 -0.76
N GLY A 43 -5.43 -9.53 -1.31
CA GLY A 43 -6.84 -9.49 -0.94
C GLY A 43 -7.11 -9.00 0.49
N VAL A 44 -6.13 -8.43 1.17
CA VAL A 44 -6.29 -7.97 2.55
C VAL A 44 -7.17 -6.71 2.61
N GLY A 45 -8.07 -6.67 3.60
CA GLY A 45 -8.88 -5.50 3.91
C GLY A 45 -8.11 -4.54 4.83
N MET A 46 -7.76 -3.36 4.30
CA MET A 46 -7.07 -2.28 5.03
C MET A 46 -7.69 -0.93 4.70
N ALA A 47 -9.01 -0.88 4.59
CA ALA A 47 -9.70 0.39 4.36
C ALA A 47 -9.49 1.35 5.54
N ASN A 48 -9.37 2.65 5.23
CA ASN A 48 -9.11 3.71 6.20
C ASN A 48 -7.79 3.53 6.99
N ALA A 49 -6.85 2.74 6.49
CA ALA A 49 -5.58 2.52 7.17
C ALA A 49 -4.71 3.79 7.19
N LYS A 50 -3.94 3.95 8.26
CA LYS A 50 -2.93 5.00 8.40
C LYS A 50 -1.57 4.41 8.08
N MET A 51 -1.03 4.72 6.91
CA MET A 51 0.22 4.16 6.41
C MET A 51 1.16 5.25 5.85
N SER A 52 1.02 6.49 6.34
CA SER A 52 1.94 7.57 5.94
C SER A 52 3.39 7.19 6.27
N GLY A 53 4.29 7.33 5.30
CA GLY A 53 5.71 6.98 5.44
C GLY A 53 6.02 5.49 5.54
N VAL A 54 5.05 4.60 5.33
CA VAL A 54 5.27 3.14 5.36
C VAL A 54 6.26 2.72 4.27
N ASN A 55 7.10 1.74 4.56
CA ASN A 55 7.88 1.05 3.53
C ASN A 55 7.25 -0.32 3.23
N LEU A 56 6.62 -0.41 2.08
CA LEU A 56 6.04 -1.63 1.49
C LEU A 56 6.63 -1.90 0.10
N SER A 57 7.91 -1.57 -0.08
CA SER A 57 8.61 -1.90 -1.32
C SER A 57 8.57 -3.41 -1.57
N LEU A 58 8.35 -3.79 -2.84
CA LEU A 58 8.20 -5.18 -3.27
C LEU A 58 6.99 -5.93 -2.69
N ALA A 59 6.12 -5.27 -1.91
CA ALA A 59 4.94 -5.92 -1.34
C ALA A 59 3.94 -6.32 -2.44
N ASN A 60 3.26 -7.45 -2.22
CA ASN A 60 2.17 -7.88 -3.07
C ASN A 60 0.82 -7.47 -2.45
N LEU A 61 0.24 -6.41 -2.98
CA LEU A 61 -1.04 -5.82 -2.57
C LEU A 61 -2.17 -6.12 -3.58
N GLU A 62 -2.00 -7.17 -4.39
CA GLU A 62 -3.00 -7.57 -5.37
C GLU A 62 -4.37 -7.78 -4.71
N LYS A 63 -5.43 -7.22 -5.32
CA LYS A 63 -6.82 -7.33 -4.82
C LYS A 63 -7.05 -6.77 -3.41
N SER A 64 -6.10 -6.06 -2.82
CA SER A 64 -6.28 -5.46 -1.49
C SER A 64 -7.34 -4.35 -1.49
N GLN A 65 -7.96 -4.13 -0.33
CA GLN A 65 -8.92 -3.05 -0.10
C GLN A 65 -8.25 -1.95 0.71
N LEU A 66 -7.85 -0.86 0.04
CA LEU A 66 -7.11 0.27 0.60
C LEU A 66 -7.88 1.59 0.45
N ASN A 67 -9.18 1.51 0.20
CA ASN A 67 -9.99 2.70 -0.01
C ASN A 67 -9.95 3.64 1.21
N ASN A 68 -9.88 4.94 0.96
CA ASN A 68 -9.76 6.02 1.95
C ASN A 68 -8.51 5.94 2.86
N SER A 69 -7.49 5.18 2.50
CA SER A 69 -6.28 5.04 3.31
C SER A 69 -5.28 6.16 3.05
N ASP A 70 -4.48 6.49 4.07
CA ASP A 70 -3.36 7.41 3.95
C ASP A 70 -2.07 6.64 3.66
N LEU A 71 -1.61 6.72 2.43
CA LEU A 71 -0.38 6.11 1.89
C LEU A 71 0.67 7.17 1.55
N SER A 72 0.47 8.40 2.04
CA SER A 72 1.33 9.54 1.69
C SER A 72 2.78 9.29 2.07
N ILE A 73 3.70 9.84 1.25
CA ILE A 73 5.16 9.71 1.42
C ILE A 73 5.66 8.27 1.64
N GLY A 74 4.83 7.26 1.35
CA GLY A 74 5.19 5.84 1.46
C GLY A 74 6.17 5.39 0.36
N ASN A 75 6.90 4.32 0.63
CA ASN A 75 7.76 3.65 -0.34
C ASN A 75 7.07 2.39 -0.86
N PHE A 76 6.67 2.43 -2.13
CA PHE A 76 5.98 1.35 -2.84
C PHE A 76 6.74 0.94 -4.11
N ILE A 77 8.07 1.09 -4.10
CA ILE A 77 8.91 0.69 -5.24
C ILE A 77 8.68 -0.79 -5.55
N PHE A 78 8.35 -1.10 -6.81
CA PHE A 78 8.01 -2.46 -7.27
C PHE A 78 6.81 -3.10 -6.56
N ALA A 79 5.99 -2.37 -5.82
CA ALA A 79 4.80 -2.94 -5.21
C ALA A 79 3.75 -3.32 -6.27
N ASN A 80 3.02 -4.40 -6.01
CA ASN A 80 1.95 -4.86 -6.88
C ASN A 80 0.57 -4.49 -6.31
N PHE A 81 -0.07 -3.48 -6.89
CA PHE A 81 -1.44 -3.05 -6.58
C PHE A 81 -2.46 -3.52 -7.63
N SER A 82 -2.14 -4.51 -8.45
CA SER A 82 -3.06 -4.92 -9.51
C SER A 82 -4.41 -5.37 -8.94
N ASN A 83 -5.49 -4.99 -9.62
CA ASN A 83 -6.85 -5.30 -9.21
C ASN A 83 -7.25 -4.79 -7.81
N SER A 84 -6.47 -3.94 -7.16
CA SER A 84 -6.76 -3.39 -5.83
C SER A 84 -7.77 -2.25 -5.87
N ASN A 85 -8.37 -1.96 -4.74
CA ASN A 85 -9.25 -0.82 -4.55
C ASN A 85 -8.57 0.25 -3.71
N LEU A 86 -8.14 1.35 -4.35
CA LEU A 86 -7.53 2.52 -3.72
C LEU A 86 -8.44 3.76 -3.80
N TYR A 87 -9.75 3.57 -4.01
CA TYR A 87 -10.69 4.68 -4.13
C TYR A 87 -10.48 5.73 -3.02
N SER A 88 -10.33 7.00 -3.40
CA SER A 88 -10.12 8.14 -2.48
C SER A 88 -8.93 8.00 -1.52
N SER A 89 -7.95 7.17 -1.81
CA SER A 89 -6.74 7.09 -0.98
C SER A 89 -5.77 8.23 -1.29
N ASN A 90 -4.89 8.52 -0.35
CA ASN A 90 -3.87 9.56 -0.45
C ASN A 90 -2.49 8.94 -0.70
N LEU A 91 -1.92 9.15 -1.88
CA LEU A 91 -0.56 8.75 -2.27
C LEU A 91 0.35 9.97 -2.52
N GLN A 92 0.01 11.13 -1.93
CA GLN A 92 0.79 12.35 -2.09
C GLN A 92 2.25 12.13 -1.69
N GLY A 93 3.18 12.48 -2.58
CA GLY A 93 4.62 12.34 -2.36
C GLY A 93 5.12 10.89 -2.24
N ALA A 94 4.29 9.89 -2.49
CA ALA A 94 4.70 8.48 -2.41
C ALA A 94 5.68 8.11 -3.53
N ASN A 95 6.58 7.18 -3.26
CA ASN A 95 7.46 6.61 -4.27
C ASN A 95 6.87 5.30 -4.80
N CYS A 96 6.25 5.38 -5.97
CA CYS A 96 5.63 4.25 -6.67
C CYS A 96 6.42 3.82 -7.92
N ASN A 97 7.73 4.09 -7.95
CA ASN A 97 8.57 3.72 -9.08
C ASN A 97 8.46 2.22 -9.37
N ASN A 98 8.18 1.86 -10.64
CA ASN A 98 7.93 0.48 -11.08
C ASN A 98 6.73 -0.22 -10.38
N ALA A 99 5.84 0.50 -9.73
CA ALA A 99 4.64 -0.12 -9.14
C ALA A 99 3.65 -0.56 -10.23
N ASN A 100 2.91 -1.62 -9.95
CA ASN A 100 1.89 -2.14 -10.84
C ASN A 100 0.49 -1.79 -10.32
N PHE A 101 -0.23 -0.92 -11.02
CA PHE A 101 -1.62 -0.54 -10.75
C PHE A 101 -2.59 -1.09 -11.82
N GLU A 102 -2.23 -2.14 -12.54
CA GLU A 102 -3.11 -2.68 -13.58
C GLU A 102 -4.48 -3.06 -13.03
N ASN A 103 -5.53 -2.59 -13.72
CA ASN A 103 -6.93 -2.82 -13.35
C ASN A 103 -7.31 -2.34 -11.93
N ALA A 104 -6.50 -1.53 -11.27
CA ALA A 104 -6.83 -0.98 -9.96
C ALA A 104 -7.92 0.10 -10.04
N ASN A 105 -8.72 0.20 -8.99
CA ASN A 105 -9.63 1.34 -8.82
C ASN A 105 -8.88 2.49 -8.14
N LEU A 106 -8.47 3.47 -8.92
CA LEU A 106 -7.72 4.66 -8.49
C LEU A 106 -8.59 5.93 -8.56
N ALA A 107 -9.91 5.78 -8.63
CA ALA A 107 -10.78 6.93 -8.69
C ALA A 107 -10.61 7.81 -7.43
N LYS A 108 -10.46 9.11 -7.65
CA LYS A 108 -10.24 10.14 -6.63
C LYS A 108 -8.95 9.97 -5.80
N VAL A 109 -8.00 9.18 -6.26
CA VAL A 109 -6.69 9.07 -5.60
C VAL A 109 -5.92 10.39 -5.75
N ASN A 110 -5.26 10.82 -4.68
CA ASN A 110 -4.31 11.92 -4.73
C ASN A 110 -2.88 11.40 -4.94
N PHE A 111 -2.32 11.63 -6.12
CA PHE A 111 -0.93 11.34 -6.47
C PHE A 111 -0.04 12.59 -6.52
N GLU A 112 -0.50 13.73 -6.01
CA GLU A 112 0.27 14.97 -6.06
C GLU A 112 1.72 14.77 -5.59
N GLY A 113 2.68 15.08 -6.45
CA GLY A 113 4.11 14.92 -6.16
C GLY A 113 4.59 13.47 -6.00
N ALA A 114 3.77 12.47 -6.31
CA ALA A 114 4.20 11.07 -6.29
C ALA A 114 5.19 10.77 -7.43
N ASN A 115 6.16 9.89 -7.18
CA ASN A 115 7.02 9.35 -8.21
C ASN A 115 6.37 8.12 -8.84
N LEU A 116 5.85 8.27 -10.05
CA LEU A 116 5.17 7.22 -10.80
C LEU A 116 6.03 6.69 -11.98
N PHE A 117 7.34 6.91 -11.94
CA PHE A 117 8.23 6.54 -13.04
C PHE A 117 8.16 5.03 -13.31
N THR A 118 7.94 4.65 -14.58
CA THR A 118 7.79 3.25 -15.02
C THR A 118 6.67 2.45 -14.36
N SER A 119 5.73 3.08 -13.66
CA SER A 119 4.54 2.40 -13.14
C SER A 119 3.55 2.05 -14.25
N SER A 120 2.80 0.95 -14.08
CA SER A 120 1.78 0.50 -15.03
C SER A 120 0.38 0.85 -14.53
N PHE A 121 -0.41 1.53 -15.38
CA PHE A 121 -1.82 1.88 -15.12
C PHE A 121 -2.77 1.22 -16.13
N LYS A 122 -2.34 0.16 -16.80
CA LYS A 122 -3.15 -0.51 -17.81
C LYS A 122 -4.49 -0.95 -17.22
N GLY A 123 -5.60 -0.47 -17.79
CA GLY A 123 -6.95 -0.81 -17.33
C GLY A 123 -7.36 -0.18 -15.98
N ALA A 124 -6.52 0.65 -15.37
CA ALA A 124 -6.86 1.31 -14.12
C ALA A 124 -7.96 2.37 -14.30
N ASN A 125 -8.83 2.52 -13.30
CA ASN A 125 -9.82 3.61 -13.25
C ASN A 125 -9.20 4.82 -12.54
N LEU A 126 -8.91 5.88 -13.28
CA LEU A 126 -8.32 7.14 -12.80
C LEU A 126 -9.34 8.30 -12.72
N TYR A 127 -10.64 8.01 -12.64
CA TYR A 127 -11.67 9.03 -12.59
C TYR A 127 -11.44 10.01 -11.43
N GLU A 128 -11.34 11.32 -11.74
CA GLU A 128 -11.05 12.38 -10.76
C GLU A 128 -9.74 12.19 -9.94
N ALA A 129 -8.81 11.35 -10.39
CA ALA A 129 -7.50 11.25 -9.74
C ALA A 129 -6.69 12.55 -9.95
N ASN A 130 -5.93 12.95 -8.93
CA ASN A 130 -4.99 14.08 -9.00
C ASN A 130 -3.57 13.54 -9.23
N LEU A 131 -2.98 13.86 -10.38
CA LEU A 131 -1.65 13.38 -10.81
C LEU A 131 -0.60 14.48 -10.70
#